data_9e4edbd4d7de1f7f4b7049c18474f9c2
#
_entry.id   9e4edbd4d7de1f7f4b7049c18474f9c2
#
_cell.length_a   1.000
_cell.length_b   1.000
_cell.length_c   1.000
_cell.angle_alpha   90.00
_cell.angle_beta   90.00
_cell.angle_gamma   90.00
#
_symmetry.space_group_name_H-M   'P 1'
#
loop_
_entity.id
_entity.type
_entity.pdbx_description
1 polymer ?
#
loop_
_entity_poly.entity_id
_entity_poly.type
_entity_poly.pdbx_seq_one_letter_code
_entity_poly.pdbx_strand_id
1 'polypeptide(L)'
;MYLSMQDCIDMSDLTEDEILAIAEHENLSEILAIELGSYLVHTPGGEKRIKRMIQDDIKNSQAAGNVKHTATLKSVLKHYLEHHAPKGK
;
A
#
# COMPACT_ATOMS: atom_id res chain seq x y z
N MET A 1 -25.99 10.30 -1.24
CA MET A 1 -25.44 8.96 -0.94
C MET A 1 -24.01 9.05 -0.44
N TYR A 2 -23.72 8.34 0.59
CA TYR A 2 -22.37 8.34 1.16
C TYR A 2 -21.68 7.02 0.95
N LEU A 3 -20.39 7.07 0.66
CA LEU A 3 -19.55 5.89 0.68
C LEU A 3 -18.84 5.83 2.02
N SER A 4 -18.85 4.64 2.62
CA SER A 4 -18.08 4.45 3.85
C SER A 4 -16.60 4.32 3.49
N MET A 5 -15.75 4.42 4.51
CA MET A 5 -14.32 4.18 4.31
C MET A 5 -14.09 2.78 3.74
N GLN A 6 -14.84 1.79 4.26
CA GLN A 6 -14.70 0.42 3.76
C GLN A 6 -15.11 0.31 2.30
N ASP A 7 -16.14 1.02 1.88
CA ASP A 7 -16.53 1.02 0.47
C ASP A 7 -15.41 1.56 -0.41
N CYS A 8 -14.76 2.63 0.06
CA CYS A 8 -13.65 3.21 -0.70
C CYS A 8 -12.47 2.25 -0.79
N ILE A 9 -12.18 1.57 0.30
CA ILE A 9 -11.12 0.56 0.31
C ILE A 9 -11.44 -0.56 -0.66
N ASP A 10 -12.67 -1.05 -0.61
CA ASP A 10 -13.08 -2.16 -1.48
C ASP A 10 -12.97 -1.79 -2.96
N MET A 11 -13.26 -0.53 -3.30
CA MET A 11 -13.22 -0.07 -4.68
C MET A 11 -11.82 0.26 -5.16
N SER A 12 -10.84 0.32 -4.27
CA SER A 12 -9.49 0.74 -4.61
C SER A 12 -8.63 -0.37 -5.20
N ASP A 13 -9.08 -1.62 -5.08
CA ASP A 13 -8.31 -2.81 -5.46
C ASP A 13 -7.08 -3.02 -4.57
N LEU A 14 -7.11 -2.42 -3.39
CA LEU A 14 -6.04 -2.55 -2.39
C LEU A 14 -6.67 -2.97 -1.07
N THR A 15 -5.87 -3.60 -0.23
CA THR A 15 -6.32 -3.91 1.13
C THR A 15 -6.08 -2.70 2.03
N GLU A 16 -6.72 -2.71 3.19
CA GLU A 16 -6.52 -1.63 4.15
C GLU A 16 -5.05 -1.53 4.56
N ASP A 17 -4.39 -2.68 4.75
CA ASP A 17 -2.98 -2.66 5.14
C ASP A 17 -2.09 -2.04 4.07
N GLU A 18 -2.40 -2.28 2.81
CA GLU A 18 -1.65 -1.67 1.71
C GLU A 18 -1.88 -0.16 1.67
N ILE A 19 -3.11 0.25 1.91
CA ILE A 19 -3.44 1.67 1.97
C ILE A 19 -2.73 2.34 3.14
N LEU A 20 -2.68 1.67 4.29
CA LEU A 20 -1.99 2.24 5.45
C LEU A 20 -0.48 2.38 5.19
N ALA A 21 0.11 1.45 4.44
CA ALA A 21 1.52 1.57 4.08
C ALA A 21 1.75 2.79 3.18
N ILE A 22 0.85 3.03 2.24
CA ILE A 22 0.94 4.21 1.39
C ILE A 22 0.79 5.48 2.24
N ALA A 23 -0.17 5.47 3.16
CA ALA A 23 -0.39 6.61 4.04
C ALA A 23 0.85 6.92 4.86
N GLU A 24 1.50 5.89 5.36
CA GLU A 24 2.72 6.05 6.15
C GLU A 24 3.86 6.61 5.30
N HIS A 25 4.05 6.07 4.11
CA HIS A 25 5.15 6.48 3.25
C HIS A 25 4.99 7.93 2.80
N GLU A 26 3.78 8.31 2.41
CA GLU A 26 3.53 9.64 1.87
C GLU A 26 3.07 10.63 2.92
N ASN A 27 2.91 10.18 4.16
CA ASN A 27 2.43 11.02 5.26
C ASN A 27 1.06 11.63 4.94
N LEU A 28 0.15 10.78 4.51
CA LEU A 28 -1.19 11.18 4.11
C LEU A 28 -2.23 10.61 5.05
N SER A 29 -3.41 11.24 5.08
CA SER A 29 -4.55 10.62 5.74
C SER A 29 -4.96 9.37 4.97
N GLU A 30 -5.74 8.51 5.62
CA GLU A 30 -6.17 7.27 4.99
C GLU A 30 -6.97 7.53 3.72
N ILE A 31 -7.87 8.53 3.76
CA ILE A 31 -8.70 8.80 2.59
C ILE A 31 -7.87 9.26 1.40
N LEU A 32 -6.85 10.08 1.63
CA LEU A 32 -5.97 10.53 0.56
C LEU A 32 -5.10 9.38 0.06
N ALA A 33 -4.70 8.48 0.96
CA ALA A 33 -3.93 7.31 0.56
C ALA A 33 -4.75 6.38 -0.33
N ILE A 34 -6.05 6.27 -0.05
CA ILE A 34 -6.95 5.48 -0.91
C ILE A 34 -6.98 6.08 -2.31
N GLU A 35 -7.11 7.40 -2.40
CA GLU A 35 -7.16 8.06 -3.69
C GLU A 35 -5.86 7.86 -4.46
N LEU A 36 -4.74 8.07 -3.80
CA LEU A 36 -3.44 7.90 -4.45
C LEU A 36 -3.21 6.45 -4.87
N GLY A 37 -3.49 5.52 -3.97
CA GLY A 37 -3.30 4.11 -4.26
C GLY A 37 -4.17 3.64 -5.42
N SER A 38 -5.43 4.05 -5.41
CA SER A 38 -6.36 3.68 -6.47
C SER A 38 -5.88 4.22 -7.82
N TYR A 39 -5.39 5.46 -7.82
CA TYR A 39 -4.84 6.04 -9.03
C TYR A 39 -3.62 5.25 -9.52
N LEU A 40 -2.70 4.94 -8.60
CA LEU A 40 -1.47 4.26 -8.98
C LEU A 40 -1.72 2.84 -9.49
N VAL A 41 -2.66 2.13 -8.88
CA VAL A 41 -2.97 0.76 -9.30
C VAL A 41 -3.43 0.72 -10.75
N HIS A 42 -4.10 1.78 -11.20
CA HIS A 42 -4.65 1.84 -12.54
C HIS A 42 -3.78 2.64 -13.52
N THR A 43 -2.57 3.01 -13.10
CA THR A 43 -1.67 3.82 -13.92
C THR A 43 -0.46 2.98 -14.32
N PRO A 44 0.00 3.05 -15.57
CA PRO A 44 1.21 2.32 -15.96
C PRO A 44 2.38 2.71 -15.06
N GLY A 45 3.05 1.71 -14.52
CA GLY A 45 4.16 1.94 -13.60
C GLY A 45 3.76 2.24 -12.19
N GLY A 46 2.46 2.46 -11.93
CA GLY A 46 2.00 2.78 -10.59
C GLY A 46 2.16 1.64 -9.61
N GLU A 47 1.96 0.42 -10.08
CA GLU A 47 2.12 -0.75 -9.21
C GLU A 47 3.55 -0.87 -8.70
N LYS A 48 4.52 -0.53 -9.55
CA LYS A 48 5.92 -0.54 -9.12
C LYS A 48 6.19 0.53 -8.07
N ARG A 49 5.52 1.66 -8.19
CA ARG A 49 5.66 2.73 -7.21
C ARG A 49 5.13 2.32 -5.85
N ILE A 50 3.98 1.65 -5.83
CA ILE A 50 3.41 1.16 -4.57
C ILE A 50 4.35 0.14 -3.95
N LYS A 51 4.88 -0.78 -4.75
CA LYS A 51 5.85 -1.75 -4.25
C LYS A 51 7.04 -1.06 -3.59
N ARG A 52 7.56 -0.02 -4.25
CA ARG A 52 8.70 0.72 -3.70
C ARG A 52 8.36 1.42 -2.40
N MET A 53 7.14 1.97 -2.31
CA MET A 53 6.71 2.62 -1.08
C MET A 53 6.73 1.65 0.09
N ILE A 54 6.19 0.45 -0.13
CA ILE A 54 6.18 -0.55 0.93
C ILE A 54 7.61 -0.97 1.29
N GLN A 55 8.47 -1.13 0.29
CA GLN A 55 9.87 -1.47 0.55
C GLN A 55 10.59 -0.37 1.33
N ASP A 56 10.32 0.89 1.01
CA ASP A 56 10.90 2.00 1.75
C ASP A 56 10.43 2.01 3.20
N ASP A 57 9.15 1.74 3.42
CA ASP A 57 8.60 1.66 4.78
C ASP A 57 9.27 0.55 5.57
N ILE A 58 9.55 -0.59 4.92
CA ILE A 58 10.25 -1.68 5.57
C ILE A 58 11.64 -1.23 6.00
N LYS A 59 12.36 -0.56 5.11
CA LYS A 59 13.70 -0.08 5.45
C LYS A 59 13.67 0.90 6.60
N ASN A 60 12.70 1.81 6.59
CA ASN A 60 12.59 2.80 7.65
C ASN A 60 12.26 2.14 8.98
N SER A 61 11.37 1.15 8.96
CA SER A 61 10.99 0.44 10.16
C SER A 61 12.17 -0.35 10.72
N GLN A 62 12.95 -0.99 9.85
CA GLN A 62 14.15 -1.72 10.28
C GLN A 62 15.18 -0.79 10.89
N ALA A 63 15.38 0.37 10.28
CA ALA A 63 16.33 1.34 10.79
C ALA A 63 15.90 1.86 12.15
N ALA A 64 14.61 1.94 12.41
CA ALA A 64 14.08 2.38 13.70
C ALA A 64 14.06 1.26 14.73
N GLY A 65 14.39 0.03 14.34
CA GLY A 65 14.38 -1.10 15.26
C GLY A 65 12.99 -1.60 15.60
N ASN A 66 11.98 -1.24 14.80
CA ASN A 66 10.61 -1.64 15.07
C ASN A 66 10.33 -2.99 14.43
N VAL A 67 10.71 -4.06 15.13
CA VAL A 67 10.63 -5.42 14.59
C VAL A 67 9.21 -5.81 14.25
N LYS A 68 8.26 -5.44 15.11
CA LYS A 68 6.87 -5.82 14.93
C LYS A 68 6.28 -5.17 13.67
N HIS A 69 6.53 -3.88 13.52
CA HIS A 69 6.01 -3.15 12.34
C HIS A 69 6.68 -3.64 11.07
N THR A 70 7.98 -3.95 11.14
CA THR A 70 8.70 -4.50 10.00
C THR A 70 8.09 -5.81 9.54
N ALA A 71 7.75 -6.69 10.49
CA ALA A 71 7.12 -7.95 10.14
C ALA A 71 5.76 -7.75 9.48
N THR A 72 4.98 -6.79 9.99
CA THR A 72 3.70 -6.45 9.40
C THR A 72 3.87 -5.97 7.95
N LEU A 73 4.82 -5.07 7.73
CA LEU A 73 5.04 -4.52 6.40
C LEU A 73 5.54 -5.58 5.42
N LYS A 74 6.36 -6.51 5.89
CA LYS A 74 6.80 -7.61 5.02
C LYS A 74 5.63 -8.49 4.60
N SER A 75 4.69 -8.70 5.51
CA SER A 75 3.48 -9.45 5.20
C SER A 75 2.63 -8.69 4.18
N VAL A 76 2.54 -7.37 4.34
CA VAL A 76 1.82 -6.52 3.39
C VAL A 76 2.45 -6.61 2.01
N LEU A 77 3.78 -6.54 1.95
CA LEU A 77 4.48 -6.63 0.67
C LEU A 77 4.23 -7.97 -0.01
N LYS A 78 4.29 -9.05 0.77
CA LYS A 78 4.04 -10.38 0.20
C LYS A 78 2.65 -10.46 -0.40
N HIS A 79 1.65 -9.99 0.35
CA HIS A 79 0.27 -9.99 -0.13
C HIS A 79 0.14 -9.15 -1.39
N TYR A 80 0.76 -7.98 -1.39
CA TYR A 80 0.69 -7.09 -2.54
C TYR A 80 1.28 -7.75 -3.78
N LEU A 81 2.45 -8.39 -3.64
CA LEU A 81 3.10 -9.04 -4.78
C LEU A 81 2.29 -10.20 -5.31
N GLU A 82 1.59 -10.92 -4.44
CA GLU A 82 0.77 -12.05 -4.87
C GLU A 82 -0.44 -11.59 -5.68
N HIS A 83 -0.99 -10.43 -5.35
CA HIS A 83 -2.22 -9.96 -5.98
C HIS A 83 -1.98 -8.93 -7.09
N HIS A 84 -0.80 -8.33 -7.12
CA HIS A 84 -0.49 -7.29 -8.09
C HIS A 84 0.82 -7.53 -8.82
N ALA A 85 1.24 -8.79 -8.89
CA ALA A 85 2.47 -9.13 -9.61
C ALA A 85 2.33 -8.71 -11.07
N PRO A 86 3.41 -8.24 -11.68
CA PRO A 86 3.36 -7.87 -13.10
C PRO A 86 2.91 -9.05 -13.94
N LYS A 87 2.05 -8.78 -14.89
CA LYS A 87 1.59 -9.80 -15.79
C LYS A 87 2.59 -10.02 -16.89
N GLY A 88 2.55 -11.22 -17.48
CA GLY A 88 3.45 -11.54 -18.57
C GLY A 88 4.80 -12.04 -18.12
N LYS A 89 4.89 -12.39 -16.86
CA LYS A 89 6.16 -12.90 -16.33
C LYS A 89 6.32 -14.37 -16.55
#